data_f2fae9ef53a22961d2ee486d585507a8
#
_entry.id   f2fae9ef53a22961d2ee486d585507a8
#
_cell.length_a   1.000
_cell.length_b   1.000
_cell.length_c   1.000
_cell.angle_alpha   90.00
_cell.angle_beta   90.00
_cell.angle_gamma   90.00
#
_symmetry.space_group_name_H-M   'P 1'
#
loop_
_entity.id
_entity.type
_entity.pdbx_description
1 polymer ?
#
loop_
_entity_poly.entity_id
_entity_poly.type
_entity_poly.pdbx_seq_one_letter_code
_entity_poly.pdbx_strand_id
1 'polypeptide(L)'
;VKLYLVRHASASDVAPSDADRELTKEGREESRILGAALRKAGTKPEQILTSPLLRARQTADIIARELNFPDEVTACDELLNDHPLDKLLRAVKAKETILVGHMPSLAEHLAGLLGSTNPAAFSMGKASVACVELATLRLGQGELRWFLRQKQLRLLTS
;
A
#
# COMPACT_ATOMS: atom_id res chain seq x y z
N VAL A 1 13.55 -7.21 -5.99
CA VAL A 1 12.32 -7.15 -5.22
C VAL A 1 11.63 -5.83 -5.47
N LYS A 2 10.35 -5.86 -5.76
CA LYS A 2 9.51 -4.66 -5.88
C LYS A 2 8.49 -4.62 -4.76
N LEU A 3 8.44 -3.50 -4.07
CA LEU A 3 7.46 -3.23 -3.03
C LEU A 3 6.55 -2.09 -3.49
N TYR A 4 5.25 -2.30 -3.39
CA TYR A 4 4.24 -1.28 -3.66
C TYR A 4 3.63 -0.89 -2.33
N LEU A 5 3.95 0.30 -1.84
CA LEU A 5 3.39 0.83 -0.60
C LEU A 5 2.12 1.60 -0.94
N VAL A 6 1.01 1.17 -0.37
CA VAL A 6 -0.33 1.72 -0.64
C VAL A 6 -0.96 2.22 0.65
N ARG A 7 -1.40 3.47 0.66
CA ARG A 7 -2.25 3.95 1.75
C ARG A 7 -3.69 3.55 1.48
N HIS A 8 -4.40 3.07 2.52
CA HIS A 8 -5.81 2.73 2.39
C HIS A 8 -6.63 3.90 1.81
N ALA A 9 -7.74 3.58 1.18
CA ALA A 9 -8.65 4.54 0.56
C ALA A 9 -9.55 5.23 1.60
N SER A 10 -10.37 6.17 1.14
CA SER A 10 -11.27 6.95 1.98
C SER A 10 -12.23 6.07 2.76
N ALA A 11 -12.32 6.31 4.06
CA ALA A 11 -13.13 5.50 4.99
C ALA A 11 -14.11 6.39 5.76
N SER A 12 -15.22 5.77 6.18
CA SER A 12 -16.25 6.44 6.97
C SER A 12 -15.72 6.77 8.38
N ASP A 13 -16.12 7.92 8.91
CA ASP A 13 -15.85 8.28 10.30
C ASP A 13 -16.89 7.66 11.24
N VAL A 14 -17.98 7.13 10.70
CA VAL A 14 -19.08 6.51 11.48
C VAL A 14 -18.87 5.01 11.52
N ALA A 15 -18.50 4.50 12.70
CA ALA A 15 -18.29 3.06 12.94
C ALA A 15 -18.31 2.79 14.44
N PRO A 16 -18.56 1.52 14.87
CA PRO A 16 -18.50 1.13 16.29
C PRO A 16 -17.13 1.36 16.93
N SER A 17 -16.05 1.24 16.13
CA SER A 17 -14.68 1.46 16.55
C SER A 17 -13.84 1.94 15.37
N ASP A 18 -12.65 2.46 15.62
CA ASP A 18 -11.73 2.82 14.55
C ASP A 18 -11.40 1.62 13.64
N ALA A 19 -11.23 0.45 14.22
CA ALA A 19 -10.90 -0.78 13.48
C ALA A 19 -12.00 -1.20 12.50
N ASP A 20 -13.26 -0.83 12.77
CA ASP A 20 -14.43 -1.23 11.98
C ASP A 20 -14.86 -0.17 10.96
N ARG A 21 -14.08 0.87 10.77
CA ARG A 21 -14.35 1.90 9.76
C ARG A 21 -14.26 1.32 8.36
N GLU A 22 -15.38 1.33 7.66
CA GLU A 22 -15.46 0.82 6.28
C GLU A 22 -15.07 1.88 5.26
N LEU A 23 -14.66 1.45 4.08
CA LEU A 23 -14.49 2.35 2.96
C LEU A 23 -15.82 3.03 2.62
N THR A 24 -15.75 4.31 2.27
CA THR A 24 -16.88 5.00 1.65
C THR A 24 -17.08 4.51 0.22
N LYS A 25 -18.19 4.92 -0.40
CA LYS A 25 -18.40 4.69 -1.84
C LYS A 25 -17.24 5.25 -2.66
N GLU A 26 -16.77 6.46 -2.30
CA GLU A 26 -15.61 7.08 -2.93
C GLU A 26 -14.35 6.24 -2.72
N GLY A 27 -14.11 5.73 -1.51
CA GLY A 27 -12.96 4.90 -1.20
C GLY A 27 -12.92 3.60 -2.00
N ARG A 28 -14.07 2.99 -2.23
CA ARG A 28 -14.17 1.81 -3.09
C ARG A 28 -13.79 2.14 -4.53
N GLU A 29 -14.24 3.27 -5.04
CA GLU A 29 -13.86 3.74 -6.38
C GLU A 29 -12.37 4.06 -6.47
N GLU A 30 -11.83 4.76 -5.48
CA GLU A 30 -10.38 5.03 -5.38
C GLU A 30 -9.56 3.74 -5.44
N SER A 31 -10.00 2.71 -4.72
CA SER A 31 -9.33 1.41 -4.69
C SER A 31 -9.37 0.69 -6.04
N ARG A 32 -10.52 0.76 -6.75
CA ARG A 32 -10.64 0.18 -8.09
C ARG A 32 -9.74 0.89 -9.09
N ILE A 33 -9.69 2.22 -9.04
CA ILE A 33 -8.81 3.03 -9.89
C ILE A 33 -7.36 2.64 -9.66
N LEU A 34 -6.96 2.53 -8.40
CA LEU A 34 -5.59 2.11 -8.06
C LEU A 34 -5.29 0.71 -8.62
N GLY A 35 -6.17 -0.25 -8.39
CA GLY A 35 -6.00 -1.61 -8.91
C GLY A 35 -5.93 -1.64 -10.44
N ALA A 36 -6.79 -0.89 -11.12
CA ALA A 36 -6.79 -0.80 -12.58
C ALA A 36 -5.49 -0.17 -13.11
N ALA A 37 -4.98 0.85 -12.43
CA ALA A 37 -3.71 1.49 -12.81
C ALA A 37 -2.54 0.52 -12.64
N LEU A 38 -2.50 -0.22 -11.54
CA LEU A 38 -1.47 -1.24 -11.31
C LEU A 38 -1.53 -2.34 -12.36
N ARG A 39 -2.73 -2.77 -12.76
CA ARG A 39 -2.89 -3.74 -13.84
C ARG A 39 -2.35 -3.21 -15.17
N LYS A 40 -2.67 -1.98 -15.53
CA LYS A 40 -2.14 -1.32 -16.73
C LYS A 40 -0.62 -1.21 -16.70
N ALA A 41 -0.05 -0.98 -15.53
CA ALA A 41 1.40 -0.92 -15.34
C ALA A 41 2.08 -2.29 -15.39
N GLY A 42 1.32 -3.36 -15.55
CA GLY A 42 1.86 -4.72 -15.61
C GLY A 42 2.24 -5.30 -14.26
N THR A 43 1.73 -4.74 -13.17
CA THR A 43 1.97 -5.25 -11.81
C THR A 43 1.39 -6.65 -11.65
N LYS A 44 2.23 -7.58 -11.23
CA LYS A 44 1.87 -8.99 -11.00
C LYS A 44 2.35 -9.43 -9.62
N PRO A 45 1.68 -9.02 -8.55
CA PRO A 45 2.14 -9.34 -7.21
C PRO A 45 2.07 -10.84 -6.95
N GLU A 46 3.05 -11.33 -6.22
CA GLU A 46 3.08 -12.70 -5.71
C GLU A 46 2.59 -12.73 -4.26
N GLN A 47 2.51 -11.58 -3.61
CA GLN A 47 2.07 -11.45 -2.23
C GLN A 47 1.35 -10.10 -2.05
N ILE A 48 0.25 -10.10 -1.30
CA ILE A 48 -0.44 -8.88 -0.86
C ILE A 48 -0.61 -8.95 0.65
N LEU A 49 0.02 -8.02 1.36
CA LEU A 49 -0.08 -7.87 2.80
C LEU A 49 -0.89 -6.62 3.13
N THR A 50 -1.75 -6.70 4.11
CA THR A 50 -2.58 -5.57 4.55
C THR A 50 -2.58 -5.44 6.06
N SER A 51 -2.67 -4.18 6.54
CA SER A 51 -3.05 -3.93 7.93
C SER A 51 -4.37 -4.68 8.25
N PRO A 52 -4.55 -5.15 9.50
CA PRO A 52 -5.79 -5.82 9.90
C PRO A 52 -7.00 -4.89 10.02
N LEU A 53 -6.83 -3.56 9.97
CA LEU A 53 -7.95 -2.63 10.05
C LEU A 53 -8.83 -2.74 8.80
N LEU A 54 -10.16 -2.69 9.00
CA LEU A 54 -11.12 -2.99 7.93
C LEU A 54 -10.92 -2.15 6.66
N ARG A 55 -10.67 -0.84 6.80
CA ARG A 55 -10.44 0.04 5.65
C ARG A 55 -9.25 -0.37 4.80
N ALA A 56 -8.19 -0.87 5.42
CA ALA A 56 -7.02 -1.36 4.70
C ALA A 56 -7.29 -2.70 4.03
N ARG A 57 -7.98 -3.62 4.72
CA ARG A 57 -8.37 -4.92 4.18
C ARG A 57 -9.28 -4.76 2.97
N GLN A 58 -10.28 -3.89 3.05
CA GLN A 58 -11.18 -3.62 1.93
C GLN A 58 -10.45 -3.03 0.73
N THR A 59 -9.52 -2.09 0.97
CA THR A 59 -8.66 -1.53 -0.09
C THR A 59 -7.86 -2.66 -0.76
N ALA A 60 -7.21 -3.50 0.02
CA ALA A 60 -6.39 -4.60 -0.49
C ALA A 60 -7.22 -5.63 -1.26
N ASP A 61 -8.42 -5.97 -0.76
CA ASP A 61 -9.31 -6.93 -1.43
C ASP A 61 -9.78 -6.42 -2.80
N ILE A 62 -10.08 -5.13 -2.91
CA ILE A 62 -10.48 -4.52 -4.18
C ILE A 62 -9.31 -4.52 -5.16
N ILE A 63 -8.12 -4.15 -4.71
CA ILE A 63 -6.90 -4.19 -5.54
C ILE A 63 -6.65 -5.63 -6.03
N ALA A 64 -6.74 -6.61 -5.14
CA ALA A 64 -6.54 -8.02 -5.48
C ALA A 64 -7.49 -8.49 -6.58
N ARG A 65 -8.77 -8.11 -6.49
CA ARG A 65 -9.76 -8.43 -7.53
C ARG A 65 -9.41 -7.79 -8.87
N GLU A 66 -9.04 -6.53 -8.87
CA GLU A 66 -8.66 -5.81 -10.09
C GLU A 66 -7.43 -6.44 -10.77
N LEU A 67 -6.51 -6.99 -9.99
CA LEU A 67 -5.30 -7.65 -10.47
C LEU A 67 -5.50 -9.13 -10.79
N ASN A 68 -6.67 -9.69 -10.53
CA ASN A 68 -6.92 -11.13 -10.61
C ASN A 68 -5.90 -11.92 -9.78
N PHE A 69 -5.60 -11.42 -8.59
CA PHE A 69 -4.64 -12.05 -7.68
C PHE A 69 -5.20 -13.42 -7.24
N PRO A 70 -4.44 -14.53 -7.47
CA PRO A 70 -5.01 -15.87 -7.29
C PRO A 70 -5.00 -16.37 -5.84
N ASP A 71 -4.25 -15.71 -4.96
CA ASP A 71 -4.08 -16.15 -3.58
C ASP A 71 -4.87 -15.27 -2.61
N GLU A 72 -4.74 -15.55 -1.33
CA GLU A 72 -5.39 -14.74 -0.29
C GLU A 72 -4.56 -13.50 0.06
N VAL A 73 -5.25 -12.40 0.32
CA VAL A 73 -4.67 -11.22 0.96
C VAL A 73 -4.42 -11.56 2.43
N THR A 74 -3.21 -11.33 2.91
CA THR A 74 -2.79 -11.72 4.26
C THR A 74 -2.72 -10.50 5.18
N ALA A 75 -3.37 -10.58 6.35
CA ALA A 75 -3.27 -9.56 7.38
C ALA A 75 -1.87 -9.60 8.02
N CYS A 76 -1.32 -8.42 8.28
CA CYS A 76 0.04 -8.24 8.79
C CYS A 76 0.03 -7.09 9.81
N ASP A 77 0.25 -7.40 11.09
CA ASP A 77 0.20 -6.39 12.15
C ASP A 77 1.28 -5.32 12.00
N GLU A 78 2.38 -5.66 11.34
CA GLU A 78 3.48 -4.72 11.07
C GLU A 78 3.08 -3.60 10.10
N LEU A 79 1.91 -3.68 9.49
CA LEU A 79 1.33 -2.61 8.66
C LEU A 79 0.41 -1.66 9.45
N LEU A 80 0.16 -1.93 10.72
CA LEU A 80 -0.38 -0.94 11.65
C LEU A 80 0.66 0.16 11.88
N ASN A 81 0.22 1.32 12.36
CA ASN A 81 1.17 2.38 12.72
C ASN A 81 2.09 1.94 13.86
N ASP A 82 3.25 2.58 13.95
CA ASP A 82 4.24 2.42 15.03
C ASP A 82 4.96 1.06 15.06
N HIS A 83 5.02 0.37 13.94
CA HIS A 83 5.84 -0.83 13.79
C HIS A 83 7.11 -0.53 12.98
N PRO A 84 8.27 -1.07 13.38
CA PRO A 84 9.52 -0.79 12.69
C PRO A 84 9.61 -1.50 11.33
N LEU A 85 10.29 -0.86 10.39
CA LEU A 85 10.42 -1.35 9.02
C LEU A 85 11.10 -2.72 8.93
N ASP A 86 12.12 -2.98 9.74
CA ASP A 86 12.83 -4.26 9.71
C ASP A 86 11.90 -5.44 10.01
N LYS A 87 10.93 -5.25 10.90
CA LYS A 87 9.92 -6.28 11.20
C LYS A 87 8.97 -6.48 10.02
N LEU A 88 8.55 -5.38 9.38
CA LEU A 88 7.70 -5.47 8.19
C LEU A 88 8.42 -6.22 7.06
N LEU A 89 9.70 -5.95 6.84
CA LEU A 89 10.47 -6.62 5.79
C LEU A 89 10.59 -8.13 6.00
N ARG A 90 10.55 -8.59 7.25
CA ARG A 90 10.53 -10.04 7.56
C ARG A 90 9.25 -10.73 7.08
N ALA A 91 8.15 -9.99 6.97
CA ALA A 91 6.89 -10.53 6.45
C ALA A 91 6.88 -10.64 4.93
N VAL A 92 7.75 -9.93 4.24
CA VAL A 92 7.86 -9.97 2.78
C VAL A 92 8.58 -11.26 2.37
N LYS A 93 7.87 -12.13 1.64
CA LYS A 93 8.35 -13.45 1.23
C LYS A 93 8.39 -13.63 -0.28
N ALA A 94 8.03 -12.61 -1.04
CA ALA A 94 7.94 -12.69 -2.49
C ALA A 94 8.72 -11.55 -3.16
N LYS A 95 9.01 -11.72 -4.43
CA LYS A 95 9.78 -10.74 -5.21
C LYS A 95 8.97 -9.51 -5.59
N GLU A 96 7.64 -9.62 -5.59
CA GLU A 96 6.74 -8.52 -5.92
C GLU A 96 5.59 -8.53 -4.93
N THR A 97 5.56 -7.55 -4.04
CA THR A 97 4.65 -7.51 -2.89
C THR A 97 3.96 -6.15 -2.78
N ILE A 98 2.63 -6.19 -2.60
CA ILE A 98 1.83 -5.00 -2.28
C ILE A 98 1.66 -4.94 -0.76
N LEU A 99 1.89 -3.76 -0.19
CA LEU A 99 1.76 -3.49 1.24
C LEU A 99 0.72 -2.39 1.44
N VAL A 100 -0.40 -2.71 2.08
CA VAL A 100 -1.49 -1.74 2.32
C VAL A 100 -1.51 -1.35 3.79
N GLY A 101 -1.33 -0.07 4.07
CA GLY A 101 -1.21 0.43 5.43
C GLY A 101 -1.71 1.86 5.61
N HIS A 102 -1.11 2.54 6.58
CA HIS A 102 -1.57 3.82 7.12
C HIS A 102 -0.45 4.85 7.20
N MET A 103 -0.84 6.12 7.18
CA MET A 103 0.03 7.21 7.58
C MET A 103 0.01 7.32 9.12
N PRO A 104 1.09 7.71 9.79
CA PRO A 104 2.37 8.15 9.22
C PRO A 104 3.35 7.02 8.90
N SER A 105 3.11 5.78 9.32
CA SER A 105 4.09 4.71 9.22
C SER A 105 4.52 4.40 7.79
N LEU A 106 3.62 4.49 6.81
CA LEU A 106 4.02 4.26 5.41
C LEU A 106 5.08 5.25 4.93
N ALA A 107 4.96 6.52 5.31
CA ALA A 107 5.98 7.53 4.97
C ALA A 107 7.32 7.22 5.67
N GLU A 108 7.27 6.77 6.91
CA GLU A 108 8.45 6.36 7.67
C GLU A 108 9.11 5.13 7.01
N HIS A 109 8.32 4.15 6.61
CA HIS A 109 8.81 2.97 5.90
C HIS A 109 9.43 3.33 4.55
N LEU A 110 8.76 4.19 3.79
CA LEU A 110 9.29 4.64 2.50
C LEU A 110 10.61 5.37 2.67
N ALA A 111 10.68 6.31 3.61
CA ALA A 111 11.94 7.01 3.93
C ALA A 111 13.04 6.02 4.33
N GLY A 112 12.72 5.05 5.19
CA GLY A 112 13.68 4.03 5.63
C GLY A 112 14.20 3.16 4.49
N LEU A 113 13.33 2.76 3.57
CA LEU A 113 13.73 1.99 2.39
C LEU A 113 14.68 2.76 1.49
N LEU A 114 14.46 4.07 1.35
CA LEU A 114 15.26 4.95 0.47
C LEU A 114 16.49 5.54 1.15
N GLY A 115 16.68 5.30 2.45
CA GLY A 115 17.77 5.87 3.21
C GLY A 115 17.61 7.37 3.52
N SER A 116 16.37 7.85 3.52
CA SER A 116 16.05 9.23 3.88
C SER A 116 15.75 9.36 5.37
N THR A 117 16.16 10.49 5.98
CA THR A 117 15.84 10.84 7.36
C THR A 117 14.64 11.79 7.47
N ASN A 118 13.97 12.08 6.36
CA ASN A 118 12.85 13.01 6.31
C ASN A 118 11.55 12.34 5.82
N PRO A 119 10.82 11.60 6.69
CA PRO A 119 9.54 10.97 6.30
C PRO A 119 8.49 11.96 5.80
N ALA A 120 8.53 13.22 6.28
CA ALA A 120 7.56 14.24 5.86
C ALA A 120 7.62 14.55 4.36
N ALA A 121 8.75 14.24 3.70
CA ALA A 121 8.89 14.41 2.26
C ALA A 121 8.09 13.38 1.46
N PHE A 122 7.60 12.31 2.11
CA PHE A 122 6.91 11.20 1.47
C PHE A 122 5.45 11.09 1.92
N SER A 123 4.77 12.23 2.07
CA SER A 123 3.37 12.23 2.46
C SER A 123 2.50 11.53 1.41
N MET A 124 1.80 10.49 1.84
CA MET A 124 0.94 9.70 0.97
C MET A 124 -0.53 10.07 1.19
N GLY A 125 -1.21 10.51 0.14
CA GLY A 125 -2.65 10.68 0.16
C GLY A 125 -3.39 9.35 0.17
N LYS A 126 -4.70 9.37 0.44
CA LYS A 126 -5.53 8.16 0.42
C LYS A 126 -5.49 7.50 -0.96
N ALA A 127 -5.37 6.18 -0.98
CA ALA A 127 -5.26 5.38 -2.20
C ALA A 127 -4.16 5.87 -3.16
N SER A 128 -3.05 6.32 -2.62
CA SER A 128 -1.82 6.57 -3.36
C SER A 128 -0.90 5.37 -3.26
N VAL A 129 0.08 5.30 -4.15
CA VAL A 129 1.01 4.19 -4.23
C VAL A 129 2.42 4.66 -4.55
N ALA A 130 3.40 4.07 -3.88
CA ALA A 130 4.82 4.25 -4.16
C ALA A 130 5.42 2.90 -4.54
N CYS A 131 6.15 2.82 -5.64
CA CYS A 131 6.87 1.63 -6.06
C CYS A 131 8.35 1.79 -5.76
N VAL A 132 8.89 0.86 -4.98
CA VAL A 132 10.31 0.82 -4.61
C VAL A 132 10.91 -0.49 -5.09
N GLU A 133 12.06 -0.41 -5.71
CA GLU A 133 12.82 -1.59 -6.14
C GLU A 133 14.08 -1.74 -5.30
N LEU A 134 14.35 -2.97 -4.87
CA LEU A 134 15.52 -3.30 -4.05
C LEU A 134 16.20 -4.54 -4.61
N ALA A 135 17.55 -4.50 -4.64
CA ALA A 135 18.33 -5.70 -4.95
C ALA A 135 18.18 -6.74 -3.82
N THR A 136 18.16 -6.27 -2.57
CA THR A 136 17.93 -7.06 -1.36
C THR A 136 17.02 -6.29 -0.41
N LEU A 137 16.27 -7.00 0.45
CA LEU A 137 15.38 -6.38 1.43
C LEU A 137 16.17 -5.79 2.61
N ARG A 138 16.78 -4.63 2.39
CA ARG A 138 17.57 -3.91 3.39
C ARG A 138 17.21 -2.43 3.43
N LEU A 139 17.32 -1.85 4.63
CA LEU A 139 17.11 -0.42 4.85
C LEU A 139 18.09 0.38 3.99
N GLY A 140 17.62 1.46 3.41
CA GLY A 140 18.43 2.39 2.64
C GLY A 140 18.92 1.87 1.29
N GLN A 141 18.48 0.71 0.85
CA GLN A 141 18.91 0.10 -0.41
C GLN A 141 17.89 0.26 -1.55
N GLY A 142 16.77 0.89 -1.26
CA GLY A 142 15.68 1.04 -2.21
C GLY A 142 15.88 2.19 -3.19
N GLU A 143 15.38 1.98 -4.41
CA GLU A 143 15.26 3.01 -5.42
C GLU A 143 13.78 3.29 -5.64
N LEU A 144 13.37 4.55 -5.50
CA LEU A 144 11.99 4.94 -5.81
C LEU A 144 11.81 4.93 -7.32
N ARG A 145 10.97 4.03 -7.80
CA ARG A 145 10.69 3.92 -9.24
C ARG A 145 9.64 4.93 -9.68
N TRP A 146 8.56 5.06 -8.90
CA TRP A 146 7.51 6.05 -9.13
C TRP A 146 6.63 6.18 -7.89
N PHE A 147 5.92 7.32 -7.82
CA PHE A 147 4.99 7.65 -6.75
C PHE A 147 3.78 8.34 -7.41
N LEU A 148 2.59 7.78 -7.25
CA LEU A 148 1.38 8.29 -7.88
C LEU A 148 0.27 8.52 -6.85
N ARG A 149 -0.37 9.68 -6.94
CA ARG A 149 -1.54 10.04 -6.15
C ARG A 149 -2.81 9.73 -6.95
N GLN A 150 -3.96 9.72 -6.29
CA GLN A 150 -5.24 9.44 -6.95
C GLN A 150 -5.48 10.28 -8.20
N LYS A 151 -5.12 11.56 -8.17
CA LYS A 151 -5.27 12.44 -9.33
C LYS A 151 -4.57 11.88 -10.57
N GLN A 152 -3.34 11.43 -10.44
CA GLN A 152 -2.58 10.85 -11.53
C GLN A 152 -3.11 9.48 -11.92
N LEU A 153 -3.50 8.68 -10.94
CA LEU A 153 -4.06 7.35 -11.18
C LEU A 153 -5.36 7.42 -11.99
N ARG A 154 -6.22 8.40 -11.71
CA ARG A 154 -7.45 8.63 -12.48
C ARG A 154 -7.16 8.94 -13.95
N LEU A 155 -6.15 9.75 -14.21
CA LEU A 155 -5.73 10.09 -15.58
C LEU A 155 -5.22 8.85 -16.34
N LEU A 156 -4.54 7.93 -15.66
CA LEU A 156 -4.02 6.72 -16.27
C LEU A 156 -5.10 5.69 -16.59
N THR A 157 -6.25 5.79 -15.95
CA THR A 157 -7.34 4.80 -16.06
C THR A 157 -8.58 5.32 -16.81
N SER A 158 -8.56 6.58 -17.20
CA SER A 158 -9.66 7.19 -17.96
C SER A 158 -9.61 6.85 -19.44
#